data_7ddb38a160582a23cbdfb348b17df690
#
_entry.id   7ddb38a160582a23cbdfb348b17df690
#
_cell.length_a   1.000
_cell.length_b   1.000
_cell.length_c   1.000
_cell.angle_alpha   90.00
_cell.angle_beta   90.00
_cell.angle_gamma   90.00
#
_symmetry.space_group_name_H-M   'P 1'
#
loop_
_entity.id
_entity.type
_entity.pdbx_description
1 polymer ?
#
loop_
_entity_poly.entity_id
_entity_poly.type
_entity_poly.pdbx_seq_one_letter_code
_entity_poly.pdbx_strand_id
1 'polypeptide(L)'
;MIQIAGVTKFILFADAEDNSANYISLDVNYYVSQTLFKGKIFQPTALDFDPVEGRVYFSWTGIGNGGISSAFLNRTSLKTLFFCNVQIPEGLAIDHGGRNIYWTDSGTKRIEVGRLDGTSRRVLIKDGLEQPRAIVLAAKIG
;
A
#
# COMPACT_ATOMS: atom_id res chain seq x y z
N MET A 1 -14.61 0.98 13.77
CA MET A 1 -14.14 1.20 12.37
C MET A 1 -14.08 2.70 12.12
N ILE A 2 -12.89 3.23 11.88
CA ILE A 2 -12.74 4.64 11.54
C ILE A 2 -12.95 4.76 10.04
N GLN A 3 -14.16 5.13 9.64
CA GLN A 3 -14.50 5.47 8.27
C GLN A 3 -14.23 6.96 8.03
N ILE A 4 -13.91 7.31 6.79
CA ILE A 4 -14.09 8.69 6.35
C ILE A 4 -15.59 8.95 6.46
N ALA A 5 -15.99 9.88 7.31
CA ALA A 5 -17.39 10.11 7.62
C ALA A 5 -18.23 10.28 6.34
N GLY A 6 -19.21 9.38 6.14
CA GLY A 6 -20.15 9.41 5.02
C GLY A 6 -19.63 8.90 3.68
N VAL A 7 -18.41 8.36 3.60
CA VAL A 7 -17.86 7.79 2.35
C VAL A 7 -17.90 6.27 2.42
N THR A 8 -18.66 5.62 1.53
CA THR A 8 -18.79 4.16 1.46
C THR A 8 -18.09 3.54 0.25
N LYS A 9 -17.94 4.31 -0.83
CA LYS A 9 -17.17 3.91 -2.02
C LYS A 9 -16.16 4.98 -2.36
N PHE A 10 -14.92 4.57 -2.61
CA PHE A 10 -13.86 5.51 -2.96
C PHE A 10 -12.78 4.83 -3.80
N ILE A 11 -12.05 5.65 -4.53
CA ILE A 11 -10.81 5.27 -5.22
C ILE A 11 -9.64 5.80 -4.39
N LEU A 12 -8.65 4.96 -4.16
CA LEU A 12 -7.36 5.35 -3.61
C LEU A 12 -6.34 5.43 -4.75
N PHE A 13 -5.51 6.44 -4.74
CA PHE A 13 -4.42 6.55 -5.69
C PHE A 13 -3.21 7.28 -5.10
N ALA A 14 -2.04 6.93 -5.61
CA ALA A 14 -0.78 7.58 -5.27
C ALA A 14 -0.38 8.55 -6.36
N ASP A 15 0.18 9.69 -5.97
CA ASP A 15 0.84 10.64 -6.85
C ASP A 15 2.29 10.78 -6.38
N ALA A 16 3.20 10.15 -7.13
CA ALA A 16 4.61 10.11 -6.77
C ALA A 16 5.31 11.46 -6.94
N GLU A 17 4.87 12.28 -7.88
CA GLU A 17 5.45 13.62 -8.12
C GLU A 17 5.03 14.59 -7.01
N ASP A 18 3.79 14.55 -6.58
CA ASP A 18 3.28 15.35 -5.46
C ASP A 18 3.60 14.75 -4.08
N ASN A 19 4.20 13.57 -4.02
CA ASN A 19 4.47 12.82 -2.79
C ASN A 19 3.21 12.62 -1.94
N SER A 20 2.10 12.28 -2.56
CA SER A 20 0.81 12.19 -1.89
C SER A 20 0.08 10.87 -2.16
N ALA A 21 -0.70 10.45 -1.19
CA ALA A 21 -1.74 9.46 -1.34
C ALA A 21 -3.09 10.13 -1.18
N ASN A 22 -4.01 9.83 -2.06
CA ASN A 22 -5.27 10.56 -2.20
C ASN A 22 -6.45 9.59 -2.33
N TYR A 23 -7.65 10.11 -2.11
CA TYR A 23 -8.87 9.39 -2.43
C TYR A 23 -9.89 10.27 -3.15
N ILE A 24 -10.77 9.64 -3.89
CA ILE A 24 -11.94 10.26 -4.50
C ILE A 24 -13.18 9.48 -4.04
N SER A 25 -14.16 10.18 -3.44
CA SER A 25 -15.43 9.58 -3.10
C SER A 25 -16.23 9.28 -4.38
N LEU A 26 -16.84 8.11 -4.43
CA LEU A 26 -17.77 7.72 -5.49
C LEU A 26 -19.24 7.82 -5.05
N ASP A 27 -19.48 8.28 -3.83
CA ASP A 27 -20.83 8.43 -3.28
C ASP A 27 -21.50 9.77 -3.65
N VAL A 28 -20.77 10.64 -4.35
CA VAL A 28 -21.21 11.98 -4.76
C VAL A 28 -21.09 12.16 -6.28
N ASN A 29 -21.87 13.07 -6.84
CA ASN A 29 -21.89 13.30 -8.29
C ASN A 29 -20.75 14.20 -8.81
N TYR A 30 -19.92 14.71 -7.91
CA TYR A 30 -18.72 15.48 -8.26
C TYR A 30 -17.49 14.81 -7.69
N TYR A 31 -16.47 14.65 -8.49
CA TYR A 31 -15.27 13.91 -8.14
C TYR A 31 -14.13 14.88 -7.81
N VAL A 32 -13.95 15.15 -6.52
CA VAL A 32 -12.86 15.99 -6.02
C VAL A 32 -11.87 15.12 -5.23
N SER A 33 -10.61 15.21 -5.61
CA SER A 33 -9.54 14.52 -4.90
C SER A 33 -9.33 15.12 -3.50
N GLN A 34 -9.21 14.23 -2.53
CA GLN A 34 -8.88 14.56 -1.14
C GLN A 34 -7.54 13.93 -0.79
N THR A 35 -6.65 14.69 -0.18
CA THR A 35 -5.34 14.19 0.23
C THR A 35 -5.44 13.44 1.55
N LEU A 36 -4.99 12.18 1.57
CA LEU A 36 -4.83 11.38 2.80
C LEU A 36 -3.50 11.69 3.48
N PHE A 37 -2.41 11.55 2.73
CA PHE A 37 -1.08 11.88 3.25
C PHE A 37 -0.30 12.67 2.21
N LYS A 38 0.54 13.56 2.69
CA LYS A 38 1.53 14.26 1.89
C LYS A 38 2.81 14.36 2.69
N GLY A 39 3.92 13.92 2.10
CA GLY A 39 5.20 13.90 2.77
C GLY A 39 6.33 14.40 1.88
N LYS A 40 7.40 14.90 2.51
CA LYS A 40 8.58 15.41 1.80
C LYS A 40 9.68 14.36 1.62
N ILE A 41 9.55 13.19 2.25
CA ILE A 41 10.68 12.26 2.43
C ILE A 41 10.53 11.00 1.58
N PHE A 42 9.32 10.65 1.14
CA PHE A 42 9.06 9.42 0.40
C PHE A 42 7.99 9.61 -0.67
N GLN A 43 8.16 8.90 -1.76
CA GLN A 43 7.21 8.85 -2.87
C GLN A 43 6.34 7.61 -2.72
N PRO A 44 5.03 7.75 -2.50
CA PRO A 44 4.13 6.60 -2.49
C PRO A 44 4.02 6.02 -3.90
N THR A 45 4.09 4.70 -4.01
CA THR A 45 4.13 4.00 -5.30
C THR A 45 2.95 3.07 -5.52
N ALA A 46 2.47 2.41 -4.48
CA ALA A 46 1.30 1.54 -4.54
C ALA A 46 0.48 1.64 -3.25
N LEU A 47 -0.79 1.34 -3.35
CA LEU A 47 -1.75 1.41 -2.25
C LEU A 47 -2.70 0.22 -2.32
N ASP A 48 -3.11 -0.26 -1.15
CA ASP A 48 -4.28 -1.13 -1.00
C ASP A 48 -4.97 -0.84 0.32
N PHE A 49 -6.20 -1.28 0.46
CA PHE A 49 -7.05 -0.96 1.60
C PHE A 49 -7.54 -2.22 2.30
N ASP A 50 -7.41 -2.25 3.63
CA ASP A 50 -7.98 -3.28 4.47
C ASP A 50 -9.29 -2.79 5.09
N PRO A 51 -10.46 -3.28 4.62
CA PRO A 51 -11.74 -2.87 5.17
C PRO A 51 -12.02 -3.45 6.55
N VAL A 52 -11.28 -4.47 6.99
CA VAL A 52 -11.46 -5.09 8.31
C VAL A 52 -11.04 -4.13 9.42
N GLU A 53 -9.87 -3.53 9.28
CA GLU A 53 -9.35 -2.57 10.26
C GLU A 53 -9.53 -1.10 9.83
N GLY A 54 -9.92 -0.84 8.58
CA GLY A 54 -10.03 0.51 8.05
C GLY A 54 -8.68 1.17 7.81
N ARG A 55 -7.67 0.39 7.44
CA ARG A 55 -6.30 0.87 7.20
C ARG A 55 -5.94 0.91 5.73
N VAL A 56 -5.25 1.96 5.32
CA VAL A 56 -4.54 2.04 4.05
C VAL A 56 -3.14 1.50 4.25
N TYR A 57 -2.72 0.59 3.39
CA TYR A 57 -1.34 0.13 3.27
C TYR A 57 -0.74 0.74 2.02
N PHE A 58 0.48 1.22 2.10
CA PHE A 58 1.14 1.86 0.97
C PHE A 58 2.63 1.54 0.94
N SER A 59 3.13 1.38 -0.28
CA SER A 59 4.56 1.31 -0.52
C SER A 59 5.11 2.70 -0.85
N TRP A 60 6.37 2.91 -0.57
CA TRP A 60 7.04 4.18 -0.82
C TRP A 60 8.51 3.96 -1.20
N THR A 61 9.06 4.90 -1.97
CA THR A 61 10.48 4.95 -2.28
C THR A 61 11.08 6.26 -1.76
N GLY A 62 12.32 6.18 -1.32
CA GLY A 62 13.12 7.31 -0.88
C GLY A 62 14.52 7.25 -1.50
N ILE A 63 15.43 8.07 -1.01
CA ILE A 63 16.81 8.09 -1.50
C ILE A 63 17.54 6.84 -1.00
N GLY A 64 17.73 5.87 -1.90
CA GLY A 64 18.48 4.64 -1.64
C GLY A 64 17.73 3.57 -0.84
N ASN A 65 16.47 3.78 -0.52
CA ASN A 65 15.65 2.81 0.20
C ASN A 65 14.17 2.94 -0.14
N GLY A 66 13.39 1.98 0.31
CA GLY A 66 11.94 1.99 0.22
C GLY A 66 11.33 1.34 1.46
N GLY A 67 10.02 1.25 1.48
CA GLY A 67 9.33 0.61 2.58
C GLY A 67 7.84 0.40 2.34
N ILE A 68 7.24 -0.32 3.28
CA ILE A 68 5.81 -0.57 3.36
C ILE A 68 5.32 0.00 4.68
N SER A 69 4.29 0.83 4.62
CA SER A 69 3.70 1.49 5.78
C SER A 69 2.18 1.35 5.77
N SER A 70 1.55 1.65 6.88
CA SER A 70 0.11 1.72 6.99
C SER A 70 -0.36 2.86 7.89
N ALA A 71 -1.56 3.33 7.66
CA ALA A 71 -2.23 4.33 8.50
C ALA A 71 -3.74 4.15 8.39
N PHE A 72 -4.48 4.69 9.36
CA PHE A 72 -5.92 4.82 9.21
C PHE A 72 -6.30 5.89 8.19
N LEU A 73 -7.50 5.80 7.62
CA LEU A 73 -8.00 6.80 6.67
C LEU A 73 -8.07 8.22 7.25
N ASN A 74 -8.17 8.38 8.56
CA ASN A 74 -8.10 9.68 9.22
C ASN A 74 -6.68 10.18 9.47
N ARG A 75 -5.67 9.51 8.89
CA ARG A 75 -4.23 9.86 8.97
C ARG A 75 -3.58 9.59 10.32
N THR A 76 -4.27 8.92 11.24
CA THR A 76 -3.69 8.54 12.54
C THR A 76 -3.02 7.17 12.47
N SER A 77 -2.19 6.88 13.47
CA SER A 77 -1.50 5.59 13.65
C SER A 77 -0.67 5.17 12.44
N LEU A 78 0.13 6.09 11.90
CA LEU A 78 1.11 5.79 10.86
C LEU A 78 2.16 4.82 11.43
N LYS A 79 2.39 3.71 10.72
CA LYS A 79 3.38 2.69 11.08
C LYS A 79 4.17 2.29 9.85
N THR A 80 5.49 2.19 9.99
CA THR A 80 6.34 1.53 8.99
C THR A 80 6.45 0.06 9.37
N LEU A 81 6.05 -0.83 8.47
CA LEU A 81 6.00 -2.27 8.71
C LEU A 81 7.27 -2.97 8.23
N PHE A 82 7.70 -2.68 7.00
CA PHE A 82 8.88 -3.30 6.39
C PHE A 82 9.70 -2.22 5.68
N PHE A 83 10.98 -2.15 5.97
CA PHE A 83 11.89 -1.18 5.36
C PHE A 83 13.31 -1.73 5.16
N CYS A 84 13.76 -2.70 5.97
CA CYS A 84 15.08 -3.33 5.80
C CYS A 84 15.12 -4.12 4.49
N ASN A 85 16.09 -3.83 3.62
CA ASN A 85 16.23 -4.46 2.29
C ASN A 85 14.97 -4.35 1.41
N VAL A 86 14.21 -3.27 1.56
CA VAL A 86 13.20 -2.82 0.60
C VAL A 86 13.80 -1.66 -0.17
N GLN A 87 13.78 -1.71 -1.51
CA GLN A 87 14.44 -0.71 -2.35
C GLN A 87 13.45 0.07 -3.20
N ILE A 88 12.76 -0.60 -4.11
CA ILE A 88 11.81 0.03 -5.04
C ILE A 88 10.52 -0.80 -5.07
N PRO A 89 9.70 -0.71 -4.01
CA PRO A 89 8.44 -1.43 -3.97
C PRO A 89 7.40 -0.72 -4.83
N GLU A 90 6.98 -1.34 -5.94
CA GLU A 90 6.10 -0.73 -6.93
C GLU A 90 4.72 -1.38 -7.02
N GLY A 91 4.51 -2.50 -6.36
CA GLY A 91 3.22 -3.18 -6.31
C GLY A 91 2.91 -3.70 -4.91
N LEU A 92 1.64 -3.72 -4.55
CA LEU A 92 1.19 -4.11 -3.22
C LEU A 92 -0.22 -4.70 -3.30
N ALA A 93 -0.47 -5.79 -2.60
CA ALA A 93 -1.79 -6.42 -2.52
C ALA A 93 -2.04 -7.02 -1.13
N ILE A 94 -3.25 -6.86 -0.62
CA ILE A 94 -3.66 -7.35 0.68
C ILE A 94 -4.52 -8.60 0.56
N ASP A 95 -4.19 -9.63 1.31
CA ASP A 95 -5.04 -10.77 1.60
C ASP A 95 -5.82 -10.50 2.90
N HIS A 96 -7.06 -10.07 2.75
CA HIS A 96 -7.91 -9.72 3.89
C HIS A 96 -8.19 -10.95 4.78
N GLY A 97 -8.43 -12.10 4.18
CA GLY A 97 -8.75 -13.34 4.91
C GLY A 97 -7.55 -13.91 5.65
N GLY A 98 -6.42 -13.99 4.98
CA GLY A 98 -5.17 -14.49 5.54
C GLY A 98 -4.40 -13.48 6.39
N ARG A 99 -4.79 -12.20 6.36
CA ARG A 99 -4.11 -11.09 7.06
C ARG A 99 -2.66 -10.93 6.64
N ASN A 100 -2.41 -11.05 5.33
CA ASN A 100 -1.07 -10.92 4.73
C ASN A 100 -1.01 -9.75 3.77
N ILE A 101 0.19 -9.26 3.53
CA ILE A 101 0.50 -8.26 2.53
C ILE A 101 1.61 -8.79 1.61
N TYR A 102 1.38 -8.67 0.32
CA TYR A 102 2.33 -9.06 -0.73
C TYR A 102 2.84 -7.81 -1.41
N TRP A 103 4.11 -7.77 -1.75
CA TRP A 103 4.66 -6.66 -2.54
C TRP A 103 5.72 -7.14 -3.52
N THR A 104 5.83 -6.40 -4.61
CA THR A 104 6.90 -6.52 -5.58
C THR A 104 7.96 -5.47 -5.30
N ASP A 105 9.21 -5.81 -5.52
CA ASP A 105 10.34 -4.89 -5.37
C ASP A 105 11.25 -5.01 -6.57
N SER A 106 11.24 -4.00 -7.45
CA SER A 106 12.05 -4.00 -8.67
C SER A 106 13.53 -3.72 -8.39
N GLY A 107 13.87 -3.11 -7.28
CA GLY A 107 15.24 -2.89 -6.85
C GLY A 107 15.92 -4.18 -6.39
N THR A 108 15.24 -4.96 -5.56
CA THR A 108 15.72 -6.27 -5.09
C THR A 108 15.35 -7.42 -6.03
N LYS A 109 14.49 -7.17 -7.02
CA LYS A 109 13.96 -8.16 -7.98
C LYS A 109 13.25 -9.32 -7.31
N ARG A 110 12.37 -9.02 -6.36
CA ARG A 110 11.70 -10.00 -5.50
C ARG A 110 10.20 -9.77 -5.43
N ILE A 111 9.50 -10.84 -5.06
CA ILE A 111 8.15 -10.78 -4.49
C ILE A 111 8.23 -11.31 -3.07
N GLU A 112 7.72 -10.55 -2.14
CA GLU A 112 7.76 -10.87 -0.72
C GLU A 112 6.36 -10.83 -0.10
N VAL A 113 6.24 -11.48 1.05
CA VAL A 113 5.03 -11.48 1.87
C VAL A 113 5.37 -11.22 3.32
N GLY A 114 4.48 -10.54 4.02
CA GLY A 114 4.52 -10.36 5.47
C GLY A 114 3.12 -10.35 6.04
N ARG A 115 3.02 -10.31 7.37
CA ARG A 115 1.75 -10.11 8.06
C ARG A 115 1.39 -8.62 8.05
N LEU A 116 0.11 -8.30 8.10
CA LEU A 116 -0.38 -6.92 8.18
C LEU A 116 0.07 -6.18 9.45
N ASP A 117 0.49 -6.91 10.47
CA ASP A 117 1.06 -6.35 11.71
C ASP A 117 2.57 -6.06 11.64
N GLY A 118 3.21 -6.35 10.51
CA GLY A 118 4.65 -6.13 10.31
C GLY A 118 5.54 -7.31 10.71
N THR A 119 4.97 -8.48 11.00
CA THR A 119 5.71 -9.69 11.37
C THR A 119 5.80 -10.71 10.23
N SER A 120 6.57 -11.77 10.43
CA SER A 120 6.62 -12.97 9.57
C SER A 120 6.91 -12.67 8.09
N ARG A 121 7.86 -11.78 7.82
CA ARG A 121 8.32 -11.45 6.48
C ARG A 121 9.11 -12.59 5.85
N ARG A 122 8.84 -12.90 4.59
CA ARG A 122 9.64 -13.85 3.80
C ARG A 122 9.61 -13.53 2.32
N VAL A 123 10.65 -13.99 1.63
CA VAL A 123 10.75 -13.91 0.17
C VAL A 123 9.97 -15.07 -0.44
N LEU A 124 9.06 -14.78 -1.37
CA LEU A 124 8.34 -15.81 -2.15
C LEU A 124 9.07 -16.15 -3.44
N ILE A 125 9.49 -15.13 -4.19
CA ILE A 125 10.18 -15.30 -5.49
C ILE A 125 11.37 -14.37 -5.49
N LYS A 126 12.54 -14.89 -5.83
CA LYS A 126 13.81 -14.13 -5.95
C LYS A 126 14.57 -14.39 -7.24
N ASP A 127 14.15 -15.36 -8.03
CA ASP A 127 14.85 -15.76 -9.26
C ASP A 127 13.95 -15.53 -10.48
N GLY A 128 14.55 -15.10 -11.59
CA GLY A 128 13.86 -14.92 -12.86
C GLY A 128 13.02 -13.64 -12.99
N LEU A 129 13.08 -12.74 -12.02
CA LEU A 129 12.41 -11.44 -12.08
C LEU A 129 13.38 -10.34 -12.48
N GLU A 130 12.96 -9.46 -13.40
CA GLU A 130 13.76 -8.29 -13.82
C GLU A 130 13.19 -6.98 -13.24
N GLN A 131 11.94 -6.69 -13.54
CA GLN A 131 11.25 -5.48 -13.04
C GLN A 131 9.82 -5.81 -12.63
N PRO A 132 9.61 -6.54 -11.53
CA PRO A 132 8.25 -6.82 -11.05
C PRO A 132 7.61 -5.51 -10.58
N ARG A 133 6.38 -5.23 -11.04
CA ARG A 133 5.63 -4.02 -10.72
C ARG A 133 4.27 -4.37 -10.12
N ALA A 134 3.19 -4.01 -10.78
CA ALA A 134 1.85 -4.24 -10.26
C ALA A 134 1.61 -5.70 -9.87
N ILE A 135 0.93 -5.89 -8.76
CA ILE A 135 0.51 -7.20 -8.25
C ILE A 135 -0.95 -7.10 -7.81
N VAL A 136 -1.70 -8.14 -8.07
CA VAL A 136 -3.07 -8.28 -7.56
C VAL A 136 -3.24 -9.67 -6.96
N LEU A 137 -4.04 -9.75 -5.93
CA LEU A 137 -4.40 -11.00 -5.30
C LEU A 137 -5.80 -11.41 -5.79
N ALA A 138 -5.90 -12.62 -6.33
CA ALA A 138 -7.18 -13.23 -6.66
C ALA A 138 -7.57 -14.17 -5.51
N ALA A 139 -8.51 -13.72 -4.68
CA ALA A 139 -9.07 -14.58 -3.66
C ALA A 139 -10.06 -15.58 -4.27
N LYS A 140 -10.07 -16.79 -3.75
CA LYS A 140 -11.05 -17.80 -4.17
C LYS A 140 -12.45 -17.32 -3.76
N ILE A 141 -13.34 -17.20 -4.72
CA ILE A 141 -14.76 -16.99 -4.49
C ILE A 141 -15.37 -18.36 -4.20
N GLY A 142 -15.77 -18.55 -2.97
CA GLY A 142 -16.33 -19.83 -2.57
C GLY A 142 -17.40 -19.68 -1.56
#